data_d48241bf3dea4622db80988a0c578427
#
_entry.id   d48241bf3dea4622db80988a0c578427
#
_cell.length_a   1.000
_cell.length_b   1.000
_cell.length_c   1.000
_cell.angle_alpha   90.00
_cell.angle_beta   90.00
_cell.angle_gamma   90.00
#
_symmetry.space_group_name_H-M   'P 1'
#
loop_
_entity.id
_entity.type
_entity.pdbx_description
1 polymer ?
#
loop_
_entity_poly.entity_id
_entity_poly.type
_entity_poly.pdbx_seq_one_letter_code
_entity_poly.pdbx_strand_id
1 'polypeptide(L)'
;IIYDESIDIEMIKSKNVSVIGFGSQGHAHALNLHDSGVNVTVGLRENSSSFNRAKEMGLNVDNLENATKNADIVMLLLPDQLMADVYEKDIAPFMKDNSTLFFAHGFNIHFGEIVPREDISIAMIAPKGPGHLLRRTYEEGSGMPCLVAVEKDLSGNTKEMALSYASAIGGGRAGVLNTTFKEETETDLFGEQVVLCGGLTELIRNGFETLVEAGYQPESAYFETLHEVKLIVDLMYEGGFEWMRHSISDTAEYGDFSRGSRIITDETKKEMKKVLEEIQSGAFAKEWMSQAREGSPYLKQERENASKHQIENIGKELRNMMPFLDAKDIKKDI
;
A
#
# COMPACT_ATOMS: atom_id res chain seq x y z
N ILE A 1 -5.87 11.72 16.95
CA ILE A 1 -6.58 10.72 16.12
C ILE A 1 -7.99 11.24 15.89
N ILE A 2 -8.46 11.17 14.65
CA ILE A 2 -9.75 11.68 14.21
C ILE A 2 -10.60 10.46 13.81
N TYR A 3 -11.86 10.41 14.28
CA TYR A 3 -12.80 9.33 14.01
C TYR A 3 -14.05 9.85 13.29
N ASP A 4 -14.86 8.94 12.73
CA ASP A 4 -16.05 9.24 11.93
C ASP A 4 -17.01 10.22 12.60
N GLU A 5 -17.16 10.16 13.93
CA GLU A 5 -18.08 11.04 14.67
C GLU A 5 -17.73 12.54 14.55
N SER A 6 -16.48 12.84 14.19
CA SER A 6 -15.99 14.21 14.01
C SER A 6 -15.79 14.61 12.55
N ILE A 7 -16.15 13.72 11.60
CA ILE A 7 -15.95 13.92 10.17
C ILE A 7 -17.30 14.11 9.46
N ASP A 8 -17.44 15.17 8.68
CA ASP A 8 -18.60 15.36 7.82
C ASP A 8 -18.43 14.60 6.49
N ILE A 9 -19.03 13.42 6.41
CA ILE A 9 -18.99 12.60 5.19
C ILE A 9 -19.80 13.20 4.03
N GLU A 10 -20.75 14.09 4.30
CA GLU A 10 -21.58 14.70 3.25
C GLU A 10 -20.76 15.64 2.34
N MET A 11 -19.62 16.13 2.83
CA MET A 11 -18.72 16.94 1.99
C MET A 11 -18.28 16.19 0.75
N ILE A 12 -17.80 14.95 0.90
CA ILE A 12 -17.31 14.15 -0.25
C ILE A 12 -18.46 13.63 -1.10
N LYS A 13 -19.61 13.30 -0.51
CA LYS A 13 -20.80 12.87 -1.24
C LYS A 13 -21.37 13.95 -2.16
N SER A 14 -21.12 15.22 -1.87
CA SER A 14 -21.51 16.35 -2.70
C SER A 14 -20.63 16.56 -3.94
N LYS A 15 -19.58 15.76 -4.11
CA LYS A 15 -18.55 15.92 -5.16
C LYS A 15 -18.58 14.80 -6.17
N ASN A 16 -18.14 15.13 -7.39
CA ASN A 16 -17.79 14.13 -8.40
C ASN A 16 -16.32 13.73 -8.19
N VAL A 17 -16.10 12.49 -7.84
CA VAL A 17 -14.77 11.93 -7.59
C VAL A 17 -14.34 11.05 -8.78
N SER A 18 -13.19 11.33 -9.35
CA SER A 18 -12.55 10.46 -10.32
C SER A 18 -11.42 9.68 -9.67
N VAL A 19 -11.47 8.36 -9.77
CA VAL A 19 -10.38 7.47 -9.34
C VAL A 19 -9.63 7.03 -10.59
N ILE A 20 -8.39 7.48 -10.73
CA ILE A 20 -7.54 7.16 -11.88
C ILE A 20 -6.70 5.93 -11.57
N GLY A 21 -6.98 4.83 -12.26
CA GLY A 21 -6.38 3.53 -12.02
C GLY A 21 -7.31 2.57 -11.27
N PHE A 22 -7.12 1.27 -11.50
CA PHE A 22 -7.93 0.19 -10.90
C PHE A 22 -7.05 -1.00 -10.48
N GLY A 23 -5.87 -0.70 -9.93
CA GLY A 23 -5.02 -1.64 -9.23
C GLY A 23 -5.54 -1.94 -7.83
N SER A 24 -4.70 -2.46 -6.94
CA SER A 24 -5.08 -2.86 -5.57
C SER A 24 -5.75 -1.71 -4.79
N GLN A 25 -5.13 -0.52 -4.75
CA GLN A 25 -5.73 0.65 -4.08
C GLN A 25 -6.91 1.21 -4.87
N GLY A 26 -6.78 1.39 -6.19
CA GLY A 26 -7.83 1.99 -7.03
C GLY A 26 -9.15 1.23 -6.98
N HIS A 27 -9.10 -0.08 -7.01
CA HIS A 27 -10.25 -0.96 -6.82
C HIS A 27 -10.92 -0.74 -5.46
N ALA A 28 -10.16 -0.75 -4.37
CA ALA A 28 -10.69 -0.60 -3.02
C ALA A 28 -11.28 0.80 -2.79
N HIS A 29 -10.57 1.86 -3.18
CA HIS A 29 -11.04 3.23 -3.06
C HIS A 29 -12.35 3.43 -3.84
N ALA A 30 -12.38 3.03 -5.13
CA ALA A 30 -13.56 3.23 -5.97
C ALA A 30 -14.79 2.53 -5.41
N LEU A 31 -14.68 1.27 -4.98
CA LEU A 31 -15.80 0.52 -4.42
C LEU A 31 -16.25 1.06 -3.06
N ASN A 32 -15.31 1.38 -2.15
CA ASN A 32 -15.68 1.89 -0.84
C ASN A 32 -16.35 3.25 -0.92
N LEU A 33 -15.88 4.15 -1.80
CA LEU A 33 -16.53 5.43 -2.09
C LEU A 33 -17.94 5.22 -2.67
N HIS A 34 -18.08 4.33 -3.65
CA HIS A 34 -19.37 4.00 -4.25
C HIS A 34 -20.37 3.49 -3.21
N ASP A 35 -19.95 2.52 -2.38
CA ASP A 35 -20.80 1.95 -1.33
C ASP A 35 -21.14 2.96 -0.22
N SER A 36 -20.30 3.98 -0.04
CA SER A 36 -20.56 5.12 0.86
C SER A 36 -21.49 6.18 0.24
N GLY A 37 -21.92 6.01 -1.00
CA GLY A 37 -22.83 6.92 -1.69
C GLY A 37 -22.17 8.13 -2.36
N VAL A 38 -20.87 8.07 -2.61
CA VAL A 38 -20.12 9.08 -3.36
C VAL A 38 -20.32 8.87 -4.87
N ASN A 39 -20.46 9.96 -5.64
CA ASN A 39 -20.48 9.88 -7.09
C ASN A 39 -19.07 9.63 -7.64
N VAL A 40 -18.77 8.38 -7.96
CA VAL A 40 -17.44 7.91 -8.40
C VAL A 40 -17.45 7.55 -9.87
N THR A 41 -16.43 7.99 -10.60
CA THR A 41 -16.09 7.51 -11.94
C THR A 41 -14.66 6.98 -11.93
N VAL A 42 -14.46 5.78 -12.42
CA VAL A 42 -13.11 5.21 -12.59
C VAL A 42 -12.56 5.62 -13.95
N GLY A 43 -11.43 6.31 -13.94
CA GLY A 43 -10.72 6.73 -15.16
C GLY A 43 -9.69 5.69 -15.57
N LEU A 44 -9.86 5.10 -16.76
CA LEU A 44 -8.99 4.07 -17.30
C LEU A 44 -8.70 4.29 -18.78
N ARG A 45 -7.58 3.72 -19.25
CA ARG A 45 -7.34 3.62 -20.70
C ARG A 45 -8.37 2.66 -21.31
N GLU A 46 -8.89 2.96 -22.48
CA GLU A 46 -9.90 2.13 -23.16
C GLU A 46 -9.47 0.67 -23.37
N ASN A 47 -8.18 0.44 -23.58
CA ASN A 47 -7.60 -0.91 -23.77
C ASN A 47 -7.16 -1.58 -22.43
N SER A 48 -7.52 -1.02 -21.29
CA SER A 48 -7.18 -1.62 -19.99
C SER A 48 -8.00 -2.88 -19.75
N SER A 49 -7.34 -3.96 -19.33
CA SER A 49 -8.02 -5.18 -18.87
C SER A 49 -8.97 -4.92 -17.70
N SER A 50 -8.70 -3.88 -16.91
CA SER A 50 -9.53 -3.48 -15.77
C SER A 50 -10.81 -2.73 -16.18
N PHE A 51 -10.94 -2.27 -17.42
CA PHE A 51 -12.07 -1.47 -17.87
C PHE A 51 -13.42 -2.21 -17.75
N ASN A 52 -13.46 -3.43 -18.27
CA ASN A 52 -14.66 -4.28 -18.17
C ASN A 52 -14.87 -4.77 -16.72
N ARG A 53 -13.82 -5.14 -16.02
CA ARG A 53 -13.89 -5.58 -14.63
C ARG A 53 -14.53 -4.52 -13.72
N ALA A 54 -14.13 -3.26 -13.86
CA ALA A 54 -14.72 -2.18 -13.07
C ALA A 54 -16.22 -1.96 -13.38
N LYS A 55 -16.62 -2.08 -14.67
CA LYS A 55 -18.03 -2.03 -15.08
C LYS A 55 -18.87 -3.19 -14.52
N GLU A 56 -18.33 -4.40 -14.57
CA GLU A 56 -18.99 -5.60 -14.02
C GLU A 56 -19.22 -5.48 -12.51
N MET A 57 -18.38 -4.71 -11.81
CA MET A 57 -18.54 -4.39 -10.38
C MET A 57 -19.53 -3.24 -10.11
N GLY A 58 -20.22 -2.73 -11.13
CA GLY A 58 -21.27 -1.70 -10.99
C GLY A 58 -20.75 -0.26 -10.97
N LEU A 59 -19.46 -0.04 -11.23
CA LEU A 59 -18.87 1.30 -11.23
C LEU A 59 -19.07 2.03 -12.57
N ASN A 60 -19.19 3.35 -12.52
CA ASN A 60 -19.06 4.18 -13.70
C ASN A 60 -17.60 4.17 -14.16
N VAL A 61 -17.37 3.92 -15.45
CA VAL A 61 -16.03 3.88 -16.03
C VAL A 61 -15.99 4.72 -17.30
N ASP A 62 -14.99 5.56 -17.42
CA ASP A 62 -14.76 6.39 -18.60
C ASP A 62 -13.26 6.42 -18.94
N ASN A 63 -12.91 7.00 -20.07
CA ASN A 63 -11.51 7.28 -20.39
C ASN A 63 -10.95 8.37 -19.46
N LEU A 64 -9.63 8.51 -19.45
CA LEU A 64 -8.94 9.43 -18.54
C LEU A 64 -9.40 10.86 -18.69
N GLU A 65 -9.55 11.34 -19.92
CA GLU A 65 -9.97 12.69 -20.24
C GLU A 65 -11.37 13.00 -19.68
N ASN A 66 -12.37 12.17 -20.03
CA ASN A 66 -13.76 12.40 -19.62
C ASN A 66 -13.94 12.27 -18.11
N ALA A 67 -13.30 11.26 -17.49
CA ALA A 67 -13.33 11.06 -16.04
C ALA A 67 -12.75 12.30 -15.33
N THR A 68 -11.64 12.85 -15.83
CA THR A 68 -11.00 14.03 -15.25
C THR A 68 -11.81 15.30 -15.44
N LYS A 69 -12.33 15.58 -16.65
CA LYS A 69 -13.12 16.79 -16.96
C LYS A 69 -14.34 16.97 -16.09
N ASN A 70 -14.97 15.87 -15.69
CA ASN A 70 -16.19 15.90 -14.90
C ASN A 70 -15.93 15.92 -13.39
N ALA A 71 -14.69 15.66 -12.95
CA ALA A 71 -14.34 15.54 -11.54
C ALA A 71 -14.16 16.89 -10.84
N ASP A 72 -14.58 16.96 -9.60
CA ASP A 72 -14.21 18.01 -8.66
C ASP A 72 -12.96 17.59 -7.85
N ILE A 73 -12.79 16.28 -7.72
CA ILE A 73 -11.64 15.64 -7.06
C ILE A 73 -11.12 14.53 -7.96
N VAL A 74 -9.82 14.52 -8.19
CA VAL A 74 -9.10 13.46 -8.92
C VAL A 74 -8.18 12.76 -7.95
N MET A 75 -8.39 11.46 -7.72
CA MET A 75 -7.51 10.57 -6.95
C MET A 75 -6.63 9.78 -7.90
N LEU A 76 -5.31 9.99 -7.84
CA LEU A 76 -4.34 9.25 -8.65
C LEU A 76 -3.89 7.97 -7.94
N LEU A 77 -4.24 6.81 -8.50
CA LEU A 77 -3.90 5.48 -8.00
C LEU A 77 -3.24 4.63 -9.09
N LEU A 78 -2.18 5.17 -9.63
CA LEU A 78 -1.33 4.54 -10.64
C LEU A 78 0.00 4.13 -10.01
N PRO A 79 0.76 3.22 -10.62
CA PRO A 79 2.14 2.96 -10.22
C PRO A 79 2.98 4.23 -10.26
N ASP A 80 3.79 4.49 -9.22
CA ASP A 80 4.52 5.74 -9.05
C ASP A 80 5.34 6.15 -10.27
N GLN A 81 6.00 5.18 -10.89
CA GLN A 81 6.87 5.42 -12.05
C GLN A 81 6.12 5.79 -13.35
N LEU A 82 4.80 5.62 -13.38
CA LEU A 82 3.95 6.00 -14.53
C LEU A 82 3.13 7.25 -14.24
N MET A 83 3.02 7.63 -12.99
CA MET A 83 2.06 8.62 -12.52
C MET A 83 2.35 10.01 -13.09
N ALA A 84 3.63 10.42 -13.12
CA ALA A 84 4.04 11.73 -13.63
C ALA A 84 3.69 11.91 -15.12
N ASP A 85 4.02 10.94 -15.95
CA ASP A 85 3.73 10.98 -17.39
C ASP A 85 2.23 11.04 -17.66
N VAL A 86 1.43 10.24 -16.93
CA VAL A 86 -0.03 10.22 -17.08
C VAL A 86 -0.64 11.53 -16.56
N TYR A 87 -0.15 12.03 -15.43
CA TYR A 87 -0.60 13.31 -14.90
C TYR A 87 -0.40 14.45 -15.91
N GLU A 88 0.81 14.58 -16.44
CA GLU A 88 1.17 15.66 -17.37
C GLU A 88 0.36 15.60 -18.68
N LYS A 89 0.20 14.41 -19.25
CA LYS A 89 -0.39 14.24 -20.58
C LYS A 89 -1.91 14.07 -20.56
N ASP A 90 -2.42 13.30 -19.60
CA ASP A 90 -3.79 12.79 -19.67
C ASP A 90 -4.70 13.34 -18.56
N ILE A 91 -4.15 14.02 -17.52
CA ILE A 91 -4.91 14.50 -16.37
C ILE A 91 -4.84 16.02 -16.24
N ALA A 92 -3.66 16.60 -16.06
CA ALA A 92 -3.49 18.02 -15.79
C ALA A 92 -4.16 18.93 -16.82
N PRO A 93 -4.14 18.65 -18.15
CA PRO A 93 -4.80 19.49 -19.15
C PRO A 93 -6.33 19.51 -19.04
N PHE A 94 -6.92 18.51 -18.39
CA PHE A 94 -8.36 18.30 -18.33
C PHE A 94 -8.96 18.57 -16.94
N MET A 95 -8.14 18.76 -15.92
CA MET A 95 -8.62 19.13 -14.58
C MET A 95 -9.31 20.48 -14.58
N LYS A 96 -10.42 20.60 -13.87
CA LYS A 96 -11.10 21.87 -13.62
C LYS A 96 -10.20 22.81 -12.81
N ASP A 97 -10.34 24.10 -13.05
CA ASP A 97 -9.75 25.12 -12.18
C ASP A 97 -10.34 25.01 -10.77
N ASN A 98 -9.51 25.21 -9.76
CA ASN A 98 -9.86 25.06 -8.33
C ASN A 98 -10.34 23.65 -7.92
N SER A 99 -10.08 22.63 -8.73
CA SER A 99 -10.30 21.23 -8.34
C SER A 99 -9.24 20.75 -7.36
N THR A 100 -9.39 19.53 -6.88
CA THR A 100 -8.45 18.93 -5.93
C THR A 100 -7.81 17.68 -6.49
N LEU A 101 -6.51 17.56 -6.34
CA LEU A 101 -5.72 16.38 -6.69
C LEU A 101 -5.35 15.62 -5.41
N PHE A 102 -5.77 14.36 -5.34
CA PHE A 102 -5.48 13.46 -4.22
C PHE A 102 -4.52 12.36 -4.61
N PHE A 103 -3.72 11.95 -3.64
CA PHE A 103 -2.78 10.83 -3.71
C PHE A 103 -3.03 9.86 -2.54
N ALA A 104 -2.65 8.59 -2.70
CA ALA A 104 -2.64 7.63 -1.59
C ALA A 104 -1.23 7.37 -1.03
N HIS A 105 -0.20 7.90 -1.67
CA HIS A 105 1.20 7.88 -1.26
C HIS A 105 1.91 9.14 -1.74
N GLY A 106 2.85 9.64 -0.94
CA GLY A 106 3.43 10.95 -1.20
C GLY A 106 4.59 10.99 -2.20
N PHE A 107 5.05 9.86 -2.76
CA PHE A 107 6.27 9.72 -3.56
C PHE A 107 6.44 10.79 -4.63
N ASN A 108 5.46 10.90 -5.52
CA ASN A 108 5.57 11.79 -6.69
C ASN A 108 5.59 13.28 -6.34
N ILE A 109 4.95 13.68 -5.24
CA ILE A 109 4.98 15.06 -4.75
C ILE A 109 6.25 15.32 -3.94
N HIS A 110 6.59 14.44 -3.00
CA HIS A 110 7.74 14.62 -2.11
C HIS A 110 9.06 14.65 -2.87
N PHE A 111 9.25 13.80 -3.88
CA PHE A 111 10.47 13.78 -4.68
C PHE A 111 10.41 14.67 -5.93
N GLY A 112 9.30 15.39 -6.14
CA GLY A 112 9.18 16.37 -7.24
C GLY A 112 9.05 15.74 -8.63
N GLU A 113 8.66 14.48 -8.74
CA GLU A 113 8.37 13.82 -10.02
C GLU A 113 7.13 14.42 -10.69
N ILE A 114 6.14 14.87 -9.89
CA ILE A 114 5.00 15.65 -10.34
C ILE A 114 5.12 17.07 -9.81
N VAL A 115 5.07 18.04 -10.71
CA VAL A 115 4.87 19.47 -10.40
C VAL A 115 3.42 19.81 -10.67
N PRO A 116 2.56 19.89 -9.65
CA PRO A 116 1.13 20.12 -9.86
C PRO A 116 0.85 21.52 -10.38
N ARG A 117 -0.29 21.68 -11.07
CA ARG A 117 -0.81 22.99 -11.46
C ARG A 117 -0.97 23.91 -10.24
N GLU A 118 -0.75 25.22 -10.47
CA GLU A 118 -0.83 26.20 -9.37
C GLU A 118 -2.26 26.48 -8.90
N ASP A 119 -3.24 26.24 -9.72
CA ASP A 119 -4.66 26.54 -9.52
C ASP A 119 -5.49 25.37 -8.93
N ILE A 120 -4.85 24.35 -8.37
CA ILE A 120 -5.50 23.20 -7.74
C ILE A 120 -5.03 22.99 -6.31
N SER A 121 -5.91 22.44 -5.48
CA SER A 121 -5.55 21.97 -4.13
C SER A 121 -4.93 20.57 -4.19
N ILE A 122 -4.06 20.24 -3.21
CA ILE A 122 -3.33 18.97 -3.18
C ILE A 122 -3.36 18.39 -1.78
N ALA A 123 -3.80 17.14 -1.68
CA ALA A 123 -3.76 16.40 -0.43
C ALA A 123 -3.48 14.91 -0.67
N MET A 124 -3.25 14.21 0.41
CA MET A 124 -3.00 12.77 0.43
C MET A 124 -3.92 12.09 1.45
N ILE A 125 -4.44 10.95 1.06
CA ILE A 125 -5.16 10.01 1.93
C ILE A 125 -4.49 8.65 1.77
N ALA A 126 -3.68 8.26 2.73
CA ALA A 126 -2.85 7.06 2.70
C ALA A 126 -3.35 6.00 3.68
N PRO A 127 -4.16 5.02 3.23
CA PRO A 127 -4.51 3.87 4.05
C PRO A 127 -3.26 3.04 4.39
N LYS A 128 -3.10 2.64 5.66
CA LYS A 128 -1.93 1.89 6.10
C LYS A 128 -2.15 0.38 5.95
N GLY A 129 -2.15 -0.06 4.71
CA GLY A 129 -2.21 -1.47 4.32
C GLY A 129 -2.57 -1.70 2.85
N PRO A 130 -2.45 -2.94 2.37
CA PRO A 130 -2.77 -3.30 0.99
C PRO A 130 -4.22 -3.04 0.61
N GLY A 131 -4.47 -2.62 -0.63
CA GLY A 131 -5.80 -2.23 -1.09
C GLY A 131 -6.87 -3.33 -0.97
N HIS A 132 -6.53 -4.60 -1.24
CA HIS A 132 -7.49 -5.69 -1.06
C HIS A 132 -7.90 -5.90 0.41
N LEU A 133 -7.02 -5.58 1.37
CA LEU A 133 -7.36 -5.58 2.79
C LEU A 133 -8.21 -4.36 3.17
N LEU A 134 -7.92 -3.19 2.60
CA LEU A 134 -8.77 -2.00 2.75
C LEU A 134 -10.22 -2.31 2.33
N ARG A 135 -10.41 -2.99 1.19
CA ARG A 135 -11.74 -3.40 0.74
C ARG A 135 -12.39 -4.38 1.71
N ARG A 136 -11.69 -5.44 2.08
CA ARG A 136 -12.20 -6.48 2.97
C ARG A 136 -12.61 -5.94 4.34
N THR A 137 -11.75 -5.14 4.98
CA THR A 137 -12.08 -4.55 6.29
C THR A 137 -13.27 -3.60 6.22
N TYR A 138 -13.42 -2.88 5.10
CA TYR A 138 -14.60 -2.05 4.86
C TYR A 138 -15.89 -2.88 4.79
N GLU A 139 -15.89 -3.97 4.02
CA GLU A 139 -17.04 -4.89 3.87
C GLU A 139 -17.42 -5.58 5.19
N GLU A 140 -16.44 -5.88 6.02
CA GLU A 140 -16.62 -6.44 7.37
C GLU A 140 -17.16 -5.41 8.39
N GLY A 141 -17.37 -4.14 7.98
CA GLY A 141 -17.83 -3.07 8.85
C GLY A 141 -16.76 -2.48 9.77
N SER A 142 -15.52 -2.95 9.65
CA SER A 142 -14.33 -2.36 10.27
C SER A 142 -13.67 -1.33 9.34
N GLY A 143 -12.45 -0.93 9.60
CA GLY A 143 -11.73 0.05 8.80
C GLY A 143 -10.22 -0.16 8.85
N MET A 144 -9.52 0.61 8.04
CA MET A 144 -8.07 0.65 8.01
C MET A 144 -7.59 2.05 8.40
N PRO A 145 -6.65 2.19 9.33
CA PRO A 145 -6.11 3.51 9.68
C PRO A 145 -5.61 4.25 8.45
N CYS A 146 -5.87 5.56 8.38
CA CYS A 146 -5.41 6.41 7.30
C CYS A 146 -4.54 7.54 7.81
N LEU A 147 -3.53 7.93 7.03
CA LEU A 147 -2.82 9.18 7.21
C LEU A 147 -3.36 10.21 6.22
N VAL A 148 -3.54 11.46 6.67
CA VAL A 148 -4.00 12.58 5.85
C VAL A 148 -2.99 13.70 5.91
N ALA A 149 -2.61 14.24 4.75
CA ALA A 149 -1.74 15.39 4.62
C ALA A 149 -2.29 16.37 3.58
N VAL A 150 -2.09 17.67 3.80
CA VAL A 150 -2.39 18.72 2.84
C VAL A 150 -1.10 19.39 2.43
N GLU A 151 -0.78 19.37 1.14
CA GLU A 151 0.38 20.06 0.58
C GLU A 151 0.00 21.47 0.13
N LYS A 152 -1.18 21.62 -0.45
CA LYS A 152 -1.67 22.91 -0.95
C LYS A 152 -3.18 23.03 -0.75
N ASP A 153 -3.59 24.11 -0.09
CA ASP A 153 -5.00 24.42 0.13
C ASP A 153 -5.36 25.77 -0.50
N LEU A 154 -6.12 25.74 -1.59
CA LEU A 154 -6.66 26.92 -2.24
C LEU A 154 -8.11 27.21 -1.84
N SER A 155 -8.83 26.18 -1.40
CA SER A 155 -10.26 26.27 -1.07
C SER A 155 -10.51 26.67 0.37
N GLY A 156 -9.53 26.55 1.27
CA GLY A 156 -9.65 26.73 2.70
C GLY A 156 -10.33 25.57 3.43
N ASN A 157 -10.63 24.46 2.74
CA ASN A 157 -11.29 23.28 3.31
C ASN A 157 -10.74 21.95 2.75
N THR A 158 -9.55 21.96 2.18
CA THR A 158 -8.93 20.76 1.59
C THR A 158 -8.72 19.67 2.63
N LYS A 159 -8.40 20.04 3.86
CA LYS A 159 -8.22 19.10 4.96
C LYS A 159 -9.52 18.38 5.31
N GLU A 160 -10.59 19.11 5.48
CA GLU A 160 -11.92 18.58 5.78
C GLU A 160 -12.40 17.67 4.66
N MET A 161 -12.12 18.04 3.41
CA MET A 161 -12.43 17.22 2.23
C MET A 161 -11.62 15.92 2.23
N ALA A 162 -10.33 15.96 2.57
CA ALA A 162 -9.49 14.77 2.67
C ALA A 162 -9.93 13.84 3.83
N LEU A 163 -10.34 14.40 4.96
CA LEU A 163 -10.93 13.64 6.07
C LEU A 163 -12.25 12.99 5.66
N SER A 164 -13.12 13.73 4.96
CA SER A 164 -14.39 13.21 4.43
C SER A 164 -14.17 12.04 3.46
N TYR A 165 -13.16 12.14 2.59
CA TYR A 165 -12.75 11.06 1.70
C TYR A 165 -12.22 9.85 2.52
N ALA A 166 -11.36 10.08 3.49
CA ALA A 166 -10.81 9.02 4.36
C ALA A 166 -11.93 8.26 5.10
N SER A 167 -12.93 8.97 5.61
CA SER A 167 -14.13 8.38 6.22
C SER A 167 -14.91 7.52 5.20
N ALA A 168 -15.14 8.04 3.99
CA ALA A 168 -15.89 7.34 2.95
C ALA A 168 -15.21 6.04 2.49
N ILE A 169 -13.90 5.91 2.62
CA ILE A 169 -13.19 4.63 2.36
C ILE A 169 -13.05 3.74 3.60
N GLY A 170 -13.62 4.15 4.74
CA GLY A 170 -13.64 3.39 5.99
C GLY A 170 -12.53 3.75 6.99
N GLY A 171 -11.68 4.74 6.67
CA GLY A 171 -10.55 5.12 7.53
C GLY A 171 -10.97 5.69 8.88
N GLY A 172 -12.07 6.44 8.92
CA GLY A 172 -12.57 7.05 10.15
C GLY A 172 -13.04 6.05 11.21
N ARG A 173 -13.39 4.82 10.81
CA ARG A 173 -13.74 3.73 11.74
C ARG A 173 -12.54 3.24 12.54
N ALA A 174 -11.35 3.26 11.94
CA ALA A 174 -10.10 2.81 12.58
C ALA A 174 -9.28 3.98 13.14
N GLY A 175 -9.51 5.17 12.62
CA GLY A 175 -8.85 6.41 13.03
C GLY A 175 -7.97 7.01 11.92
N VAL A 176 -8.02 8.33 11.81
CA VAL A 176 -7.25 9.13 10.85
C VAL A 176 -6.26 10.00 11.62
N LEU A 177 -5.00 10.02 11.17
CA LEU A 177 -3.94 10.86 11.71
C LEU A 177 -3.51 11.90 10.68
N ASN A 178 -3.23 13.12 11.14
CA ASN A 178 -2.59 14.12 10.31
C ASN A 178 -1.09 13.83 10.22
N THR A 179 -0.54 14.03 9.02
CA THR A 179 0.88 13.88 8.71
C THR A 179 1.31 14.93 7.68
N THR A 180 2.47 14.75 7.09
CA THR A 180 2.99 15.51 5.93
C THR A 180 3.31 14.55 4.79
N PHE A 181 3.37 15.04 3.56
CA PHE A 181 3.84 14.25 2.42
C PHE A 181 5.24 13.67 2.68
N LYS A 182 6.13 14.46 3.25
CA LYS A 182 7.47 14.01 3.64
C LYS A 182 7.45 12.85 4.63
N GLU A 183 6.76 13.03 5.75
CA GLU A 183 6.74 12.02 6.82
C GLU A 183 6.12 10.70 6.34
N GLU A 184 4.97 10.77 5.66
CA GLU A 184 4.32 9.59 5.11
C GLU A 184 5.23 8.86 4.12
N THR A 185 5.79 9.58 3.15
CA THR A 185 6.63 8.98 2.10
C THR A 185 7.89 8.33 2.68
N GLU A 186 8.60 9.02 3.54
CA GLU A 186 9.85 8.52 4.12
C GLU A 186 9.61 7.31 5.04
N THR A 187 8.57 7.36 5.86
CA THR A 187 8.26 6.26 6.79
C THR A 187 7.66 5.04 6.10
N ASP A 188 6.86 5.24 5.07
CA ASP A 188 6.26 4.16 4.27
C ASP A 188 7.35 3.39 3.50
N LEU A 189 8.18 4.11 2.73
CA LEU A 189 9.31 3.52 2.02
C LEU A 189 10.30 2.81 2.95
N PHE A 190 10.60 3.40 4.10
CA PHE A 190 11.44 2.76 5.10
C PHE A 190 10.81 1.48 5.65
N GLY A 191 9.54 1.54 6.02
CA GLY A 191 8.80 0.39 6.53
C GLY A 191 8.79 -0.79 5.54
N GLU A 192 8.50 -0.50 4.26
CA GLU A 192 8.50 -1.51 3.20
C GLU A 192 9.86 -2.15 2.98
N GLN A 193 10.91 -1.34 2.88
CA GLN A 193 12.25 -1.81 2.54
C GLN A 193 12.92 -2.55 3.70
N VAL A 194 12.79 -2.03 4.90
CA VAL A 194 13.58 -2.48 6.05
C VAL A 194 12.86 -3.55 6.86
N VAL A 195 11.53 -3.49 6.98
CA VAL A 195 10.77 -4.37 7.88
C VAL A 195 9.76 -5.22 7.13
N LEU A 196 8.75 -4.58 6.50
CA LEU A 196 7.51 -5.24 6.07
C LEU A 196 7.70 -6.18 4.87
N CYS A 197 8.48 -5.77 3.89
CA CYS A 197 8.73 -6.55 2.68
C CYS A 197 10.20 -7.00 2.63
N GLY A 198 11.15 -6.08 2.50
CA GLY A 198 12.57 -6.43 2.33
C GLY A 198 13.13 -7.23 3.50
N GLY A 199 13.12 -6.67 4.70
CA GLY A 199 13.70 -7.30 5.89
C GLY A 199 13.04 -8.63 6.25
N LEU A 200 11.71 -8.68 6.27
CA LEU A 200 10.97 -9.89 6.66
C LEU A 200 11.19 -11.03 5.66
N THR A 201 11.13 -10.75 4.36
CA THR A 201 11.31 -11.81 3.34
C THR A 201 12.72 -12.38 3.37
N GLU A 202 13.75 -11.53 3.56
CA GLU A 202 15.12 -11.98 3.71
C GLU A 202 15.35 -12.80 4.98
N LEU A 203 14.76 -12.40 6.11
CA LEU A 203 14.84 -13.16 7.36
C LEU A 203 14.24 -14.56 7.20
N ILE A 204 13.05 -14.65 6.60
CA ILE A 204 12.36 -15.91 6.34
C ILE A 204 13.19 -16.80 5.40
N ARG A 205 13.66 -16.24 4.28
CA ARG A 205 14.46 -16.97 3.30
C ARG A 205 15.72 -17.56 3.91
N ASN A 206 16.50 -16.74 4.60
CA ASN A 206 17.73 -17.19 5.25
C ASN A 206 17.46 -18.24 6.35
N GLY A 207 16.37 -18.12 7.09
CA GLY A 207 15.95 -19.12 8.07
C GLY A 207 15.60 -20.46 7.40
N PHE A 208 14.83 -20.42 6.32
CA PHE A 208 14.47 -21.60 5.53
C PHE A 208 15.70 -22.30 4.94
N GLU A 209 16.58 -21.55 4.26
CA GLU A 209 17.80 -22.07 3.67
C GLU A 209 18.71 -22.72 4.73
N THR A 210 18.88 -22.06 5.88
CA THR A 210 19.70 -22.58 6.99
C THR A 210 19.23 -23.94 7.47
N LEU A 211 17.92 -24.14 7.60
CA LEU A 211 17.37 -25.44 8.04
C LEU A 211 17.51 -26.50 6.95
N VAL A 212 17.24 -26.17 5.70
CA VAL A 212 17.38 -27.12 4.58
C VAL A 212 18.82 -27.52 4.37
N GLU A 213 19.77 -26.60 4.41
CA GLU A 213 21.22 -26.89 4.33
C GLU A 213 21.72 -27.78 5.49
N ALA A 214 21.09 -27.67 6.66
CA ALA A 214 21.36 -28.55 7.79
C ALA A 214 20.75 -29.96 7.65
N GLY A 215 20.03 -30.23 6.56
CA GLY A 215 19.44 -31.54 6.23
C GLY A 215 18.02 -31.74 6.76
N TYR A 216 17.35 -30.70 7.26
CA TYR A 216 15.94 -30.81 7.64
C TYR A 216 15.02 -30.82 6.42
N GLN A 217 13.83 -31.39 6.60
CA GLN A 217 12.82 -31.45 5.54
C GLN A 217 12.36 -30.03 5.16
N PRO A 218 12.30 -29.69 3.87
CA PRO A 218 11.86 -28.37 3.41
C PRO A 218 10.45 -28.00 3.89
N GLU A 219 9.56 -28.98 4.02
CA GLU A 219 8.20 -28.79 4.53
C GLU A 219 8.21 -28.31 5.98
N SER A 220 9.03 -28.93 6.83
CA SER A 220 9.24 -28.50 8.22
C SER A 220 9.85 -27.09 8.28
N ALA A 221 10.89 -26.85 7.47
CA ALA A 221 11.51 -25.52 7.38
C ALA A 221 10.51 -24.44 6.96
N TYR A 222 9.60 -24.74 6.02
CA TYR A 222 8.56 -23.82 5.59
C TYR A 222 7.56 -23.50 6.71
N PHE A 223 7.10 -24.51 7.47
CA PHE A 223 6.19 -24.25 8.58
C PHE A 223 6.82 -23.38 9.65
N GLU A 224 8.04 -23.67 10.05
CA GLU A 224 8.75 -22.96 11.12
C GLU A 224 9.18 -21.53 10.74
N THR A 225 9.49 -21.27 9.49
CA THR A 225 10.08 -19.97 9.09
C THR A 225 9.15 -19.05 8.32
N LEU A 226 8.06 -19.57 7.70
CA LEU A 226 7.11 -18.75 6.95
C LEU A 226 5.69 -18.88 7.47
N HIS A 227 5.16 -20.11 7.55
CA HIS A 227 3.75 -20.28 7.90
C HIS A 227 3.43 -19.73 9.30
N GLU A 228 4.27 -20.07 10.28
CA GLU A 228 4.05 -19.69 11.68
C GLU A 228 4.30 -18.20 11.95
N VAL A 229 5.07 -17.51 11.08
CA VAL A 229 5.29 -16.06 11.21
C VAL A 229 3.96 -15.29 11.28
N LYS A 230 2.97 -15.67 10.47
CA LYS A 230 1.65 -15.03 10.52
C LYS A 230 1.04 -15.12 11.92
N LEU A 231 1.09 -16.29 12.53
CA LEU A 231 0.47 -16.53 13.84
C LEU A 231 1.16 -15.71 14.95
N ILE A 232 2.48 -15.60 14.88
CA ILE A 232 3.25 -14.74 15.80
C ILE A 232 2.99 -13.27 15.57
N VAL A 233 2.88 -12.83 14.30
CA VAL A 233 2.55 -11.45 13.96
C VAL A 233 1.12 -11.11 14.38
N ASP A 234 0.16 -12.02 14.28
CA ASP A 234 -1.20 -11.82 14.78
C ASP A 234 -1.20 -11.54 16.30
N LEU A 235 -0.44 -12.29 17.09
CA LEU A 235 -0.30 -12.02 18.53
C LEU A 235 0.32 -10.65 18.83
N MET A 236 1.33 -10.24 18.05
CA MET A 236 1.90 -8.89 18.17
C MET A 236 0.89 -7.80 17.79
N TYR A 237 0.08 -8.05 16.78
CA TYR A 237 -0.96 -7.13 16.33
C TYR A 237 -2.08 -6.97 17.37
N GLU A 238 -2.48 -8.05 18.03
CA GLU A 238 -3.55 -8.08 19.01
C GLU A 238 -3.17 -7.41 20.33
N GLY A 239 -1.94 -7.60 20.80
CA GLY A 239 -1.57 -7.15 22.16
C GLY A 239 -0.11 -6.71 22.33
N GLY A 240 0.62 -6.48 21.25
CA GLY A 240 2.01 -6.05 21.28
C GLY A 240 2.99 -7.19 21.63
N PHE A 241 4.24 -6.82 21.82
CA PHE A 241 5.32 -7.81 22.14
C PHE A 241 5.10 -8.51 23.49
N GLU A 242 4.50 -7.82 24.46
CA GLU A 242 4.21 -8.40 25.77
C GLU A 242 3.20 -9.54 25.67
N TRP A 243 2.11 -9.31 24.93
CA TRP A 243 1.08 -10.33 24.68
C TRP A 243 1.60 -11.51 23.87
N MET A 244 2.39 -11.26 22.84
CA MET A 244 3.03 -12.30 22.05
C MET A 244 3.90 -13.19 22.95
N ARG A 245 4.78 -12.61 23.77
CA ARG A 245 5.64 -13.34 24.71
C ARG A 245 4.84 -14.13 25.76
N HIS A 246 3.80 -13.52 26.32
CA HIS A 246 2.90 -14.20 27.24
C HIS A 246 2.21 -15.44 26.61
N SER A 247 1.99 -15.42 25.31
CA SER A 247 1.25 -16.46 24.58
C SER A 247 2.13 -17.61 24.06
N ILE A 248 3.44 -17.51 24.16
CA ILE A 248 4.40 -18.55 23.76
C ILE A 248 5.01 -19.26 24.99
N SER A 249 5.79 -20.33 24.75
CA SER A 249 6.47 -21.04 25.85
C SER A 249 7.66 -20.26 26.40
N ASP A 250 7.99 -20.50 27.66
CA ASP A 250 9.21 -19.95 28.29
C ASP A 250 10.47 -20.26 27.48
N THR A 251 10.52 -21.42 26.83
CA THR A 251 11.64 -21.83 25.96
C THR A 251 11.74 -20.91 24.72
N ALA A 252 10.62 -20.59 24.11
CA ALA A 252 10.57 -19.70 22.95
C ALA A 252 10.91 -18.26 23.36
N GLU A 253 10.35 -17.78 24.47
CA GLU A 253 10.65 -16.45 25.03
C GLU A 253 12.13 -16.31 25.40
N TYR A 254 12.73 -17.34 26.05
CA TYR A 254 14.16 -17.34 26.30
C TYR A 254 14.99 -17.29 25.02
N GLY A 255 14.55 -18.00 23.97
CA GLY A 255 15.15 -17.97 22.64
C GLY A 255 15.09 -16.57 22.02
N ASP A 256 13.94 -15.91 22.09
CA ASP A 256 13.72 -14.54 21.62
C ASP A 256 14.72 -13.58 22.26
N PHE A 257 14.75 -13.48 23.57
CA PHE A 257 15.64 -12.55 24.28
C PHE A 257 17.12 -12.86 24.08
N SER A 258 17.49 -14.13 24.05
CA SER A 258 18.92 -14.53 24.03
C SER A 258 19.51 -14.64 22.63
N ARG A 259 18.71 -14.75 21.56
CA ARG A 259 19.16 -14.96 20.17
C ARG A 259 18.76 -13.83 19.23
N GLY A 260 17.64 -13.16 19.45
CA GLY A 260 17.15 -12.10 18.58
C GLY A 260 18.20 -11.04 18.27
N SER A 261 18.86 -10.51 19.29
CA SER A 261 19.92 -9.50 19.15
C SER A 261 21.21 -9.99 18.47
N ARG A 262 21.38 -11.30 18.33
CA ARG A 262 22.51 -11.89 17.58
C ARG A 262 22.25 -11.94 16.09
N ILE A 263 20.99 -11.91 15.69
CA ILE A 263 20.54 -11.89 14.29
C ILE A 263 20.36 -10.46 13.83
N ILE A 264 19.58 -9.68 14.57
CA ILE A 264 19.39 -8.24 14.30
C ILE A 264 20.33 -7.47 15.21
N THR A 265 21.52 -7.19 14.70
CA THR A 265 22.66 -6.62 15.43
C THR A 265 22.70 -5.09 15.33
N ASP A 266 23.64 -4.46 16.04
CA ASP A 266 23.94 -3.04 15.87
C ASP A 266 24.41 -2.70 14.45
N GLU A 267 25.06 -3.63 13.74
CA GLU A 267 25.44 -3.44 12.35
C GLU A 267 24.21 -3.44 11.43
N THR A 268 23.24 -4.34 11.68
CA THR A 268 21.95 -4.30 10.99
C THR A 268 21.26 -2.95 11.19
N LYS A 269 21.25 -2.43 12.42
CA LYS A 269 20.67 -1.11 12.71
C LYS A 269 21.42 0.04 12.02
N LYS A 270 22.72 -0.04 11.85
CA LYS A 270 23.50 0.93 11.08
C LYS A 270 23.09 0.90 9.60
N GLU A 271 22.87 -0.30 9.04
CA GLU A 271 22.39 -0.42 7.67
C GLU A 271 20.99 0.13 7.49
N MET A 272 20.07 -0.12 8.42
CA MET A 272 18.73 0.51 8.44
C MET A 272 18.81 2.05 8.38
N LYS A 273 19.78 2.66 9.09
CA LYS A 273 20.00 4.11 9.03
C LYS A 273 20.46 4.59 7.66
N LYS A 274 21.35 3.83 6.99
CA LYS A 274 21.77 4.18 5.64
C LYS A 274 20.62 4.11 4.64
N VAL A 275 19.81 3.05 4.72
CA VAL A 275 18.60 2.96 3.89
C VAL A 275 17.68 4.16 4.12
N LEU A 276 17.50 4.59 5.37
CA LEU A 276 16.73 5.81 5.66
C LEU A 276 17.38 7.06 5.06
N GLU A 277 18.69 7.20 5.13
CA GLU A 277 19.44 8.32 4.54
C GLU A 277 19.31 8.34 3.00
N GLU A 278 19.32 7.17 2.35
CA GLU A 278 19.10 7.03 0.90
C GLU A 278 17.65 7.45 0.50
N ILE A 279 16.67 7.12 1.32
CA ILE A 279 15.28 7.58 1.14
C ILE A 279 15.21 9.10 1.32
N GLN A 280 15.71 9.64 2.43
CA GLN A 280 15.62 11.06 2.78
C GLN A 280 16.37 11.96 1.79
N SER A 281 17.48 11.49 1.26
CA SER A 281 18.26 12.22 0.24
C SER A 281 17.64 12.14 -1.16
N GLY A 282 16.63 11.30 -1.39
CA GLY A 282 16.08 11.02 -2.70
C GLY A 282 16.94 10.09 -3.57
N ALA A 283 18.01 9.52 -3.04
CA ALA A 283 18.89 8.60 -3.78
C ALA A 283 18.12 7.37 -4.24
N PHE A 284 17.33 6.75 -3.34
CA PHE A 284 16.47 5.63 -3.69
C PHE A 284 15.43 5.98 -4.78
N ALA A 285 14.76 7.13 -4.65
CA ALA A 285 13.76 7.55 -5.63
C ALA A 285 14.38 7.73 -7.02
N LYS A 286 15.56 8.35 -7.09
CA LYS A 286 16.31 8.54 -8.34
C LYS A 286 16.73 7.21 -8.95
N GLU A 287 17.22 6.27 -8.16
CA GLU A 287 17.59 4.93 -8.60
C GLU A 287 16.37 4.19 -9.17
N TRP A 288 15.26 4.14 -8.42
CA TRP A 288 14.03 3.50 -8.83
C TRP A 288 13.48 4.09 -10.14
N MET A 289 13.38 5.40 -10.25
CA MET A 289 12.88 6.07 -11.45
C MET A 289 13.79 5.84 -12.66
N SER A 290 15.11 5.74 -12.47
CA SER A 290 16.05 5.38 -13.54
C SER A 290 15.81 3.94 -14.01
N GLN A 291 15.74 2.99 -13.10
CA GLN A 291 15.43 1.59 -13.40
C GLN A 291 14.08 1.44 -14.12
N ALA A 292 13.07 2.19 -13.70
CA ALA A 292 11.75 2.16 -14.32
C ALA A 292 11.78 2.66 -15.78
N ARG A 293 12.51 3.74 -16.06
CA ARG A 293 12.69 4.29 -17.44
C ARG A 293 13.41 3.30 -18.36
N GLU A 294 14.29 2.47 -17.82
CA GLU A 294 15.01 1.41 -18.54
C GLU A 294 14.17 0.13 -18.69
N GLY A 295 12.93 0.12 -18.19
CA GLY A 295 12.02 -1.03 -18.24
C GLY A 295 12.21 -2.02 -17.09
N SER A 296 12.81 -1.59 -15.99
CA SER A 296 12.99 -2.33 -14.73
C SER A 296 13.71 -3.68 -14.89
N PRO A 297 14.90 -3.72 -15.51
CA PRO A 297 15.60 -4.99 -15.77
C PRO A 297 15.97 -5.72 -14.48
N TYR A 298 16.45 -5.01 -13.46
CA TYR A 298 16.78 -5.58 -12.15
C TYR A 298 15.55 -6.22 -11.50
N LEU A 299 14.44 -5.48 -11.42
CA LEU A 299 13.20 -5.99 -10.81
C LEU A 299 12.66 -7.23 -11.55
N LYS A 300 12.76 -7.26 -12.87
CA LYS A 300 12.35 -8.44 -13.67
C LYS A 300 13.22 -9.64 -13.37
N GLN A 301 14.53 -9.46 -13.27
CA GLN A 301 15.46 -10.53 -12.96
C GLN A 301 15.23 -11.09 -11.56
N GLU A 302 15.03 -10.21 -10.56
CA GLU A 302 14.78 -10.64 -9.19
C GLU A 302 13.43 -11.36 -9.03
N ARG A 303 12.39 -10.93 -9.74
CA ARG A 303 11.11 -11.66 -9.79
C ARG A 303 11.27 -13.07 -10.36
N GLU A 304 12.09 -13.22 -11.40
CA GLU A 304 12.39 -14.53 -11.98
C GLU A 304 13.18 -15.40 -11.00
N ASN A 305 14.20 -14.86 -10.34
CA ASN A 305 14.99 -15.56 -9.36
C ASN A 305 14.11 -16.02 -8.18
N ALA A 306 13.34 -15.11 -7.60
CA ALA A 306 12.44 -15.39 -6.47
C ALA A 306 11.42 -16.49 -6.82
N SER A 307 10.83 -16.44 -8.00
CA SER A 307 9.83 -17.45 -8.44
C SER A 307 10.37 -18.88 -8.56
N LYS A 308 11.68 -19.03 -8.70
CA LYS A 308 12.38 -20.34 -8.82
C LYS A 308 12.85 -20.88 -7.46
N HIS A 309 12.76 -20.08 -6.41
CA HIS A 309 13.25 -20.49 -5.09
C HIS A 309 12.45 -21.68 -4.54
N GLN A 310 13.13 -22.60 -3.85
CA GLN A 310 12.51 -23.82 -3.35
C GLN A 310 11.33 -23.56 -2.42
N ILE A 311 11.40 -22.50 -1.60
CA ILE A 311 10.34 -22.10 -0.67
C ILE A 311 9.00 -21.86 -1.37
N GLU A 312 9.01 -21.35 -2.63
CA GLU A 312 7.79 -21.09 -3.41
C GLU A 312 7.10 -22.39 -3.84
N ASN A 313 7.87 -23.38 -4.29
CA ASN A 313 7.33 -24.68 -4.70
C ASN A 313 6.75 -25.43 -3.50
N ILE A 314 7.51 -25.55 -2.42
CA ILE A 314 7.07 -26.18 -1.18
C ILE A 314 5.86 -25.44 -0.59
N GLY A 315 5.90 -24.10 -0.56
CA GLY A 315 4.79 -23.28 -0.06
C GLY A 315 3.51 -23.48 -0.87
N LYS A 316 3.60 -23.64 -2.19
CA LYS A 316 2.43 -23.91 -3.04
C LYS A 316 1.80 -25.27 -2.70
N GLU A 317 2.60 -26.30 -2.55
CA GLU A 317 2.13 -27.65 -2.18
C GLU A 317 1.44 -27.64 -0.81
N LEU A 318 2.09 -27.02 0.19
CA LEU A 318 1.57 -26.97 1.56
C LEU A 318 0.30 -26.11 1.68
N ARG A 319 0.22 -24.97 0.99
CA ARG A 319 -1.02 -24.17 0.94
C ARG A 319 -2.19 -24.94 0.34
N ASN A 320 -1.94 -25.77 -0.68
CA ASN A 320 -2.96 -26.63 -1.29
C ASN A 320 -3.47 -27.73 -0.34
N MET A 321 -2.68 -28.13 0.66
CA MET A 321 -3.09 -29.08 1.70
C MET A 321 -4.02 -28.45 2.76
N MET A 322 -4.13 -27.13 2.79
CA MET A 322 -4.90 -26.38 3.77
C MET A 322 -6.14 -25.73 3.10
N PRO A 323 -7.25 -26.47 2.91
CA PRO A 323 -8.40 -25.99 2.13
C PRO A 323 -9.13 -24.80 2.74
N PHE A 324 -8.87 -24.50 4.02
CA PHE A 324 -9.39 -23.31 4.71
C PHE A 324 -8.58 -22.05 4.37
N LEU A 325 -7.41 -22.17 3.73
CA LEU A 325 -6.70 -21.03 3.17
C LEU A 325 -7.27 -20.71 1.79
N ASP A 326 -7.69 -19.47 1.59
CA ASP A 326 -7.98 -18.94 0.25
C ASP A 326 -6.65 -18.67 -0.49
N ALA A 327 -5.99 -19.78 -0.87
CA ALA A 327 -4.65 -19.75 -1.46
C ALA A 327 -4.68 -19.02 -2.81
N LYS A 328 -3.89 -17.95 -2.93
CA LYS A 328 -3.80 -17.15 -4.16
C LYS A 328 -2.74 -17.71 -5.11
N ASP A 329 -3.03 -17.66 -6.40
CA ASP A 329 -2.10 -18.06 -7.47
C ASP A 329 -2.00 -16.90 -8.47
N ILE A 330 -0.81 -16.29 -8.59
CA ILE A 330 -0.54 -15.15 -9.49
C ILE A 330 -1.03 -15.43 -10.94
N LYS A 331 -0.95 -16.68 -11.39
CA LYS A 331 -1.37 -17.05 -12.76
C LYS A 331 -2.90 -17.08 -12.93
N LYS A 332 -3.66 -17.09 -11.85
CA LYS A 332 -5.13 -17.16 -11.87
C LYS A 332 -5.80 -15.87 -11.43
N ASP A 333 -5.09 -15.06 -10.64
CA ASP A 333 -5.66 -13.90 -9.95
C ASP A 333 -5.24 -12.55 -10.58
N ILE A 334 -4.53 -12.57 -11.76
CA ILE A 334 -4.15 -11.38 -12.54
C ILE A 334 -5.07 -11.18 -13.73
#